data_1c9833d1616c598a03f45f0dbeb2f6f9
#
_entry.id   1c9833d1616c598a03f45f0dbeb2f6f9
#
_cell.length_a   1.000
_cell.length_b   1.000
_cell.length_c   1.000
_cell.angle_alpha   90.00
_cell.angle_beta   90.00
_cell.angle_gamma   90.00
#
_symmetry.space_group_name_H-M   'P 1'
#
loop_
_entity.id
_entity.type
_entity.pdbx_description
1 polymer ?
#
loop_
_entity_poly.entity_id
_entity_poly.type
_entity_poly.pdbx_seq_one_letter_code
_entity_poly.pdbx_strand_id
1 'polypeptide(L)'
;MVKKLSILCLSILFCGSVAWAADSAGNRKDKTVRLGMKTGVHVFYFVTTPFVLEFPGEDFTLGLVYGSGDLTTTQTSTTYSGSSTSESITVTDTWTFSTSELTGRYYIGNSFNIPFGVAMYNIHRDDWKHSDGTTWDLDYTMTQLNFGIGNEWTYDWGGYLGIDWFQGGSKLSDKVSVKQTSGSVSSTSQTSAEKESTDISAFAGALIFTFGFGF
;
A
#
# COMPACT_ATOMS: atom_id res chain seq x y z
N MET A 1 -20.00 -18.58 -19.37
CA MET A 1 -19.66 -17.69 -20.51
C MET A 1 -19.02 -16.35 -20.08
N VAL A 2 -19.48 -15.68 -19.05
CA VAL A 2 -18.99 -14.36 -18.59
C VAL A 2 -17.49 -14.34 -18.27
N LYS A 3 -16.95 -15.37 -17.57
CA LYS A 3 -15.50 -15.43 -17.20
C LYS A 3 -14.56 -15.47 -18.42
N LYS A 4 -14.94 -16.12 -19.52
CA LYS A 4 -14.13 -16.17 -20.75
C LYS A 4 -14.13 -14.84 -21.51
N LEU A 5 -15.24 -14.11 -21.45
CA LEU A 5 -15.37 -12.80 -22.08
C LEU A 5 -14.52 -11.75 -21.35
N SER A 6 -14.47 -11.80 -20.01
CA SER A 6 -13.66 -10.88 -19.19
C SER A 6 -12.16 -11.06 -19.46
N ILE A 7 -11.67 -12.31 -19.60
CA ILE A 7 -10.28 -12.60 -19.93
C ILE A 7 -9.94 -12.11 -21.33
N LEU A 8 -10.83 -12.29 -22.29
CA LEU A 8 -10.63 -11.83 -23.67
C LEU A 8 -10.59 -10.30 -23.76
N CYS A 9 -11.48 -9.59 -23.06
CA CYS A 9 -11.47 -8.14 -23.01
C CYS A 9 -10.19 -7.60 -22.32
N LEU A 10 -9.74 -8.24 -21.25
CA LEU A 10 -8.50 -7.88 -20.58
C LEU A 10 -7.28 -8.10 -21.49
N SER A 11 -7.25 -9.20 -22.23
CA SER A 11 -6.18 -9.51 -23.19
C SER A 11 -6.13 -8.51 -24.36
N ILE A 12 -7.28 -8.10 -24.88
CA ILE A 12 -7.36 -7.11 -25.97
C ILE A 12 -6.92 -5.72 -25.48
N LEU A 13 -7.31 -5.32 -24.27
CA LEU A 13 -6.85 -4.08 -23.64
C LEU A 13 -5.32 -4.09 -23.43
N PHE A 14 -4.75 -5.23 -23.02
CA PHE A 14 -3.30 -5.37 -22.84
C PHE A 14 -2.54 -5.34 -24.16
N CYS A 15 -2.99 -6.09 -25.18
CA CYS A 15 -2.33 -6.11 -26.48
C CYS A 15 -2.46 -4.78 -27.24
N GLY A 16 -3.60 -4.10 -27.15
CA GLY A 16 -3.81 -2.79 -27.74
C GLY A 16 -2.92 -1.71 -27.11
N SER A 17 -2.76 -1.76 -25.79
CA SER A 17 -1.97 -0.76 -25.06
C SER A 17 -0.46 -0.81 -25.38
N VAL A 18 0.08 -2.00 -25.61
CA VAL A 18 1.51 -2.19 -25.96
C VAL A 18 1.83 -1.62 -27.35
N ALA A 19 0.91 -1.75 -28.31
CA ALA A 19 1.12 -1.23 -29.67
C ALA A 19 1.09 0.31 -29.74
N TRP A 20 0.36 0.98 -28.84
CA TRP A 20 0.25 2.45 -28.81
C TRP A 20 1.32 3.14 -27.96
N ALA A 21 2.08 2.37 -27.21
CA ALA A 21 3.24 2.87 -26.44
C ALA A 21 4.56 2.47 -27.10
N ALA A 22 4.61 2.43 -28.44
CA ALA A 22 5.78 1.98 -29.18
C ALA A 22 7.07 2.78 -28.87
N ASP A 23 6.92 4.07 -28.51
CA ASP A 23 8.03 4.93 -28.06
C ASP A 23 7.76 5.48 -26.64
N SER A 24 7.66 4.60 -25.68
CA SER A 24 7.42 4.99 -24.29
C SER A 24 8.56 5.82 -23.69
N ALA A 25 9.80 5.58 -24.12
CA ALA A 25 10.97 6.34 -23.66
C ALA A 25 10.92 7.78 -24.16
N GLY A 26 10.66 8.00 -25.46
CA GLY A 26 10.50 9.34 -26.04
C GLY A 26 9.30 10.08 -25.42
N ASN A 27 8.14 9.42 -25.35
CA ASN A 27 6.95 10.00 -24.73
C ASN A 27 7.16 10.38 -23.26
N ARG A 28 7.96 9.62 -22.53
CA ARG A 28 8.31 9.89 -21.13
C ARG A 28 9.19 11.14 -21.00
N LYS A 29 10.20 11.25 -21.85
CA LYS A 29 11.13 12.39 -21.89
C LYS A 29 10.45 13.72 -22.21
N ASP A 30 9.39 13.69 -23.03
CA ASP A 30 8.64 14.87 -23.44
C ASP A 30 7.72 15.44 -22.35
N LYS A 31 7.60 14.74 -21.21
CA LYS A 31 6.78 15.19 -20.09
C LYS A 31 7.64 15.81 -19.00
N THR A 32 7.17 16.94 -18.46
CA THR A 32 7.86 17.63 -17.36
C THR A 32 7.46 17.08 -16.00
N VAL A 33 6.16 16.76 -15.86
CA VAL A 33 5.58 16.26 -14.61
C VAL A 33 4.47 15.27 -14.92
N ARG A 34 4.28 14.30 -14.05
CA ARG A 34 3.18 13.33 -14.11
C ARG A 34 2.45 13.28 -12.78
N LEU A 35 1.13 13.17 -12.85
CA LEU A 35 0.25 12.98 -11.72
C LEU A 35 -0.52 11.69 -11.90
N GLY A 36 -0.60 10.88 -10.86
CA GLY A 36 -1.29 9.60 -10.93
C GLY A 36 -1.70 9.05 -9.58
N MET A 37 -2.09 7.80 -9.62
CA MET A 37 -2.50 7.01 -8.46
C MET A 37 -1.83 5.64 -8.53
N LYS A 38 -1.59 5.05 -7.35
CA LYS A 38 -0.97 3.74 -7.21
C LYS A 38 -1.90 2.83 -6.41
N THR A 39 -2.08 1.59 -6.87
CA THR A 39 -2.89 0.57 -6.17
C THR A 39 -2.37 -0.82 -6.49
N GLY A 40 -2.77 -1.85 -5.73
CA GLY A 40 -2.35 -3.22 -6.02
C GLY A 40 -2.30 -4.11 -4.80
N VAL A 41 -1.68 -5.28 -4.96
CA VAL A 41 -1.54 -6.27 -3.89
C VAL A 41 -0.37 -5.89 -2.97
N HIS A 42 -0.56 -4.79 -2.26
CA HIS A 42 0.30 -4.28 -1.20
C HIS A 42 -0.62 -3.61 -0.18
N VAL A 43 -0.53 -3.96 1.10
CA VAL A 43 -1.51 -3.53 2.10
C VAL A 43 -1.71 -2.01 2.11
N PHE A 44 -0.63 -1.24 2.08
CA PHE A 44 -0.74 0.22 2.08
C PHE A 44 -1.35 0.76 0.78
N TYR A 45 -0.91 0.29 -0.38
CA TYR A 45 -1.42 0.80 -1.66
C TYR A 45 -2.85 0.37 -1.95
N PHE A 46 -3.27 -0.77 -1.41
CA PHE A 46 -4.66 -1.21 -1.50
C PHE A 46 -5.59 -0.34 -0.65
N VAL A 47 -5.20 -0.05 0.60
CA VAL A 47 -6.03 0.72 1.54
C VAL A 47 -5.98 2.22 1.23
N THR A 48 -4.79 2.77 0.98
CA THR A 48 -4.62 4.22 0.85
C THR A 48 -4.82 4.74 -0.57
N THR A 49 -4.67 3.88 -1.60
CA THR A 49 -4.68 4.27 -3.03
C THR A 49 -3.93 5.60 -3.26
N PRO A 50 -2.62 5.65 -2.98
CA PRO A 50 -1.89 6.89 -2.85
C PRO A 50 -1.78 7.65 -4.16
N PHE A 51 -1.70 8.96 -4.05
CA PHE A 51 -1.33 9.84 -5.14
C PHE A 51 0.17 9.74 -5.43
N VAL A 52 0.49 9.91 -6.71
CA VAL A 52 1.86 9.86 -7.22
C VAL A 52 2.13 11.16 -7.99
N LEU A 53 3.21 11.83 -7.62
CA LEU A 53 3.79 12.95 -8.37
C LEU A 53 5.15 12.52 -8.87
N GLU A 54 5.37 12.55 -10.18
CA GLU A 54 6.63 12.12 -10.80
C GLU A 54 7.19 13.17 -11.74
N PHE A 55 8.53 13.19 -11.80
CA PHE A 55 9.35 13.97 -12.73
C PHE A 55 10.04 13.00 -13.66
N PRO A 56 9.46 12.73 -14.82
CA PRO A 56 9.95 11.73 -15.73
C PRO A 56 11.16 12.23 -16.53
N GLY A 57 12.03 11.30 -16.86
CA GLY A 57 13.13 11.46 -17.82
C GLY A 57 13.18 10.25 -18.73
N GLU A 58 14.09 10.23 -19.67
CA GLU A 58 14.23 9.14 -20.65
C GLU A 58 14.51 7.80 -19.97
N ASP A 59 15.59 7.75 -19.18
CA ASP A 59 16.06 6.53 -18.50
C ASP A 59 15.76 6.50 -17.00
N PHE A 60 15.24 7.60 -16.45
CA PHE A 60 15.07 7.74 -15.03
C PHE A 60 13.86 8.61 -14.69
N THR A 61 13.09 8.20 -13.69
CA THR A 61 11.98 8.98 -13.12
C THR A 61 12.20 9.11 -11.62
N LEU A 62 12.01 10.31 -11.09
CA LEU A 62 11.90 10.55 -9.65
C LEU A 62 10.46 10.88 -9.28
N GLY A 63 10.02 10.49 -8.08
CA GLY A 63 8.65 10.73 -7.67
C GLY A 63 8.45 10.76 -6.18
N LEU A 64 7.28 11.27 -5.81
CA LEU A 64 6.74 11.29 -4.47
C LEU A 64 5.42 10.54 -4.47
N VAL A 65 5.24 9.68 -3.49
CA VAL A 65 3.99 8.93 -3.27
C VAL A 65 3.46 9.32 -1.90
N TYR A 66 2.17 9.64 -1.83
CA TYR A 66 1.51 9.96 -0.58
C TYR A 66 0.06 9.47 -0.57
N GLY A 67 -0.34 8.84 0.52
CA GLY A 67 -1.71 8.40 0.73
C GLY A 67 -2.04 8.10 2.17
N SER A 68 -3.33 8.18 2.49
CA SER A 68 -3.88 7.79 3.78
C SER A 68 -5.26 7.17 3.57
N GLY A 69 -5.61 6.20 4.40
CA GLY A 69 -6.90 5.52 4.33
C GLY A 69 -7.13 4.64 5.54
N ASP A 70 -8.39 4.29 5.76
CA ASP A 70 -8.83 3.54 6.91
C ASP A 70 -9.36 2.16 6.49
N LEU A 71 -9.09 1.18 7.35
CA LEU A 71 -9.66 -0.16 7.27
C LEU A 71 -10.43 -0.43 8.56
N THR A 72 -11.75 -0.53 8.45
CA THR A 72 -12.60 -0.85 9.59
C THR A 72 -13.03 -2.31 9.52
N THR A 73 -12.79 -3.06 10.59
CA THR A 73 -13.23 -4.43 10.75
C THR A 73 -14.25 -4.51 11.88
N THR A 74 -15.37 -5.18 11.64
CA THR A 74 -16.41 -5.40 12.65
C THR A 74 -16.49 -6.89 12.94
N GLN A 75 -16.24 -7.27 14.18
CA GLN A 75 -16.40 -8.65 14.66
C GLN A 75 -17.58 -8.71 15.59
N THR A 76 -18.52 -9.61 15.32
CA THR A 76 -19.65 -9.90 16.21
C THR A 76 -19.42 -11.28 16.85
N SER A 77 -19.25 -11.30 18.16
CA SER A 77 -19.13 -12.53 18.95
C SER A 77 -20.41 -12.76 19.73
N THR A 78 -21.01 -13.94 19.58
CA THR A 78 -22.20 -14.33 20.34
C THR A 78 -21.78 -15.31 21.43
N THR A 79 -21.90 -14.92 22.69
CA THR A 79 -21.60 -15.79 23.83
C THR A 79 -22.91 -16.42 24.32
N TYR A 80 -22.95 -17.75 24.34
CA TYR A 80 -24.06 -18.50 24.94
C TYR A 80 -23.74 -18.76 26.42
N SER A 81 -24.40 -18.04 27.30
CA SER A 81 -24.42 -18.38 28.73
C SER A 81 -25.63 -19.27 28.99
N GLY A 82 -25.42 -20.45 29.54
CA GLY A 82 -26.42 -21.50 29.70
C GLY A 82 -27.78 -20.98 30.19
N SER A 83 -28.85 -21.34 29.47
CA SER A 83 -30.23 -20.92 29.64
C SER A 83 -30.62 -19.56 29.05
N SER A 84 -30.79 -19.53 27.72
CA SER A 84 -31.67 -18.65 26.93
C SER A 84 -31.42 -17.13 26.84
N THR A 85 -30.24 -16.60 27.13
CA THR A 85 -29.88 -15.24 26.74
C THR A 85 -28.58 -15.28 25.91
N SER A 86 -28.70 -15.00 24.60
CA SER A 86 -27.58 -14.75 23.74
C SER A 86 -27.20 -13.27 23.87
N GLU A 87 -26.01 -12.98 24.38
CA GLU A 87 -25.44 -11.64 24.38
C GLU A 87 -24.54 -11.50 23.14
N SER A 88 -24.88 -10.56 22.28
CA SER A 88 -24.09 -10.27 21.09
C SER A 88 -23.18 -9.07 21.37
N ILE A 89 -21.87 -9.30 21.39
CA ILE A 89 -20.89 -8.23 21.53
C ILE A 89 -20.34 -7.93 20.13
N THR A 90 -20.56 -6.71 19.67
CA THR A 90 -19.97 -6.19 18.43
C THR A 90 -18.75 -5.35 18.76
N VAL A 91 -17.60 -5.74 18.27
CA VAL A 91 -16.34 -4.98 18.38
C VAL A 91 -16.03 -4.42 17.02
N THR A 92 -15.94 -3.10 16.93
CA THR A 92 -15.46 -2.39 15.74
C THR A 92 -14.02 -1.96 15.98
N ASP A 93 -13.15 -2.27 15.05
CA ASP A 93 -11.73 -2.00 15.11
C ASP A 93 -11.33 -1.20 13.85
N THR A 94 -10.77 -0.02 14.04
CA THR A 94 -10.37 0.87 12.95
C THR A 94 -8.85 1.01 12.91
N TRP A 95 -8.31 0.72 11.74
CA TRP A 95 -6.91 0.85 11.43
C TRP A 95 -6.71 1.96 10.42
N THR A 96 -5.96 2.98 10.77
CA THR A 96 -5.57 4.04 9.86
C THR A 96 -4.18 3.76 9.31
N PHE A 97 -4.07 3.75 7.99
CA PHE A 97 -2.82 3.56 7.27
C PHE A 97 -2.41 4.84 6.59
N SER A 98 -1.11 5.16 6.62
CA SER A 98 -0.58 6.21 5.74
C SER A 98 0.77 5.80 5.18
N THR A 99 1.06 6.27 3.96
CA THR A 99 2.32 6.05 3.27
C THR A 99 2.86 7.36 2.71
N SER A 100 4.17 7.53 2.84
CA SER A 100 4.92 8.59 2.18
C SER A 100 6.18 7.96 1.60
N GLU A 101 6.42 8.10 0.30
CA GLU A 101 7.56 7.48 -0.36
C GLU A 101 8.26 8.48 -1.28
N LEU A 102 9.59 8.54 -1.19
CA LEU A 102 10.45 9.08 -2.22
C LEU A 102 10.83 7.91 -3.13
N THR A 103 10.35 7.92 -4.37
CA THR A 103 10.50 6.82 -5.31
C THR A 103 11.32 7.22 -6.51
N GLY A 104 11.95 6.25 -7.14
CA GLY A 104 12.62 6.38 -8.43
C GLY A 104 12.38 5.13 -9.27
N ARG A 105 12.51 5.30 -10.59
CA ARG A 105 12.46 4.21 -11.57
C ARG A 105 13.67 4.37 -12.50
N TYR A 106 14.46 3.34 -12.63
CA TYR A 106 15.48 3.23 -13.65
C TYR A 106 14.98 2.34 -14.78
N TYR A 107 14.98 2.84 -16.01
CA TYR A 107 14.46 2.13 -17.17
C TYR A 107 15.55 1.42 -17.91
N ILE A 108 15.27 0.18 -18.33
CA ILE A 108 16.11 -0.65 -19.17
C ILE A 108 15.36 -0.86 -20.49
N GLY A 109 15.70 -0.05 -21.47
CA GLY A 109 14.97 0.00 -22.75
C GLY A 109 13.65 0.78 -22.63
N ASN A 110 12.65 0.38 -23.40
CA ASN A 110 11.45 1.21 -23.61
C ASN A 110 10.49 1.26 -22.41
N SER A 111 10.24 0.13 -21.73
CA SER A 111 9.21 0.05 -20.69
C SER A 111 9.65 -0.70 -19.44
N PHE A 112 10.59 -1.65 -19.54
CA PHE A 112 11.05 -2.39 -18.39
C PHE A 112 11.81 -1.48 -17.43
N ASN A 113 11.52 -1.57 -16.14
CA ASN A 113 12.14 -0.72 -15.13
C ASN A 113 12.38 -1.44 -13.81
N ILE A 114 13.29 -0.84 -13.04
CA ILE A 114 13.59 -1.21 -11.67
C ILE A 114 13.10 -0.06 -10.79
N PRO A 115 11.92 -0.17 -10.17
CA PRO A 115 11.47 0.77 -9.16
C PRO A 115 12.29 0.59 -7.89
N PHE A 116 12.62 1.71 -7.23
CA PHE A 116 13.28 1.74 -5.94
C PHE A 116 12.84 2.99 -5.16
N GLY A 117 13.00 3.00 -3.85
CA GLY A 117 12.61 4.15 -3.06
C GLY A 117 12.81 3.94 -1.56
N VAL A 118 12.57 5.01 -0.82
CA VAL A 118 12.48 4.99 0.64
C VAL A 118 11.06 5.37 1.02
N ALA A 119 10.38 4.46 1.70
CA ALA A 119 9.01 4.65 2.15
C ALA A 119 8.94 4.73 3.67
N MET A 120 8.08 5.58 4.16
CA MET A 120 7.63 5.63 5.54
C MET A 120 6.17 5.18 5.58
N TYR A 121 5.92 4.12 6.32
CA TYR A 121 4.62 3.53 6.54
C TYR A 121 4.19 3.78 7.98
N ASN A 122 2.98 4.29 8.18
CA ASN A 122 2.41 4.46 9.50
C ASN A 122 1.12 3.65 9.61
N ILE A 123 0.94 3.01 10.74
CA ILE A 123 -0.27 2.32 11.15
C ILE A 123 -0.68 2.90 12.48
N HIS A 124 -1.91 3.39 12.55
CA HIS A 124 -2.53 3.81 13.79
C HIS A 124 -3.76 2.94 14.04
N ARG A 125 -3.93 2.52 15.29
CA ARG A 125 -5.07 1.72 15.70
C ARG A 125 -5.59 2.28 17.01
N ASP A 126 -6.84 2.75 16.98
CA ASP A 126 -7.55 3.24 18.15
C ASP A 126 -8.24 2.11 18.89
N ASP A 127 -8.35 2.26 20.21
CA ASP A 127 -9.19 1.43 21.08
C ASP A 127 -8.98 -0.09 20.93
N TRP A 128 -7.74 -0.53 20.67
CA TRP A 128 -7.42 -1.94 20.63
C TRP A 128 -7.68 -2.61 21.99
N LYS A 129 -8.68 -3.49 22.05
CA LYS A 129 -9.02 -4.24 23.25
C LYS A 129 -8.13 -5.47 23.39
N HIS A 130 -7.37 -5.50 24.46
CA HIS A 130 -6.57 -6.66 24.83
C HIS A 130 -7.40 -7.69 25.59
N SER A 131 -6.94 -8.96 25.65
CA SER A 131 -7.64 -10.08 26.29
C SER A 131 -7.90 -9.91 27.80
N ASP A 132 -7.16 -9.03 28.48
CA ASP A 132 -7.34 -8.69 29.88
C ASP A 132 -8.39 -7.57 30.14
N GLY A 133 -9.06 -7.10 29.08
CA GLY A 133 -10.08 -6.04 29.13
C GLY A 133 -9.52 -4.61 29.10
N THR A 134 -8.20 -4.45 28.97
CA THR A 134 -7.58 -3.12 28.79
C THR A 134 -7.76 -2.64 27.35
N THR A 135 -7.76 -1.33 27.16
CA THR A 135 -7.83 -0.68 25.85
C THR A 135 -6.57 0.13 25.60
N TRP A 136 -6.03 0.05 24.39
CA TRP A 136 -4.78 0.63 24.00
C TRP A 136 -4.89 1.33 22.63
N ASP A 137 -4.18 2.45 22.49
CA ASP A 137 -3.86 3.00 21.17
C ASP A 137 -2.48 2.52 20.75
N LEU A 138 -2.34 2.15 19.50
CA LEU A 138 -1.10 1.69 18.90
C LEU A 138 -0.70 2.63 17.75
N ASP A 139 0.50 3.17 17.83
CA ASP A 139 1.17 3.86 16.73
C ASP A 139 2.38 3.05 16.30
N TYR A 140 2.41 2.67 15.05
CA TYR A 140 3.54 2.00 14.42
C TYR A 140 4.03 2.80 13.23
N THR A 141 5.32 3.12 13.22
CA THR A 141 5.98 3.77 12.08
C THR A 141 7.13 2.91 11.62
N MET A 142 7.23 2.65 10.33
CA MET A 142 8.34 1.92 9.73
C MET A 142 8.91 2.68 8.55
N THR A 143 10.24 2.78 8.49
CA THR A 143 10.97 3.23 7.31
C THR A 143 11.57 2.02 6.60
N GLN A 144 11.33 1.93 5.30
CA GLN A 144 11.72 0.79 4.47
C GLN A 144 12.40 1.27 3.19
N LEU A 145 13.46 0.59 2.79
CA LEU A 145 14.03 0.69 1.46
C LEU A 145 13.27 -0.28 0.54
N ASN A 146 12.62 0.24 -0.49
CA ASN A 146 11.87 -0.53 -1.49
C ASN A 146 12.68 -0.73 -2.74
N PHE A 147 12.51 -1.87 -3.40
CA PHE A 147 13.00 -2.16 -4.74
C PHE A 147 12.13 -3.22 -5.40
N GLY A 148 12.13 -3.26 -6.73
CA GLY A 148 11.28 -4.17 -7.46
C GLY A 148 11.65 -4.28 -8.94
N ILE A 149 10.76 -4.87 -9.69
CA ILE A 149 10.82 -4.98 -11.15
C ILE A 149 9.43 -4.69 -11.72
N GLY A 150 9.39 -4.01 -12.85
CA GLY A 150 8.13 -3.63 -13.47
C GLY A 150 8.26 -3.24 -14.93
N ASN A 151 7.12 -2.87 -15.48
CA ASN A 151 7.01 -2.24 -16.79
C ASN A 151 6.17 -0.97 -16.66
N GLU A 152 6.50 0.04 -17.45
CA GLU A 152 5.72 1.27 -17.54
C GLU A 152 5.65 1.72 -18.98
N TRP A 153 4.47 2.09 -19.40
CA TRP A 153 4.16 2.59 -20.73
C TRP A 153 3.65 4.03 -20.62
N THR A 154 4.29 4.92 -21.36
CA THR A 154 3.87 6.32 -21.51
C THR A 154 3.38 6.52 -22.93
N TYR A 155 2.20 7.08 -23.07
CA TYR A 155 1.52 7.29 -24.34
C TYR A 155 1.76 8.73 -24.83
N ASP A 156 1.71 8.95 -26.13
CA ASP A 156 1.88 10.26 -26.78
C ASP A 156 0.86 11.30 -26.26
N TRP A 157 -0.36 10.89 -26.02
CA TRP A 157 -1.42 11.74 -25.46
C TRP A 157 -1.26 12.08 -23.96
N GLY A 158 -0.19 11.63 -23.34
CA GLY A 158 0.18 11.97 -21.96
C GLY A 158 -0.25 10.95 -20.92
N GLY A 159 -1.11 10.00 -21.21
CA GLY A 159 -1.45 8.92 -20.27
C GLY A 159 -0.26 8.01 -20.00
N TYR A 160 -0.20 7.43 -18.81
CA TYR A 160 0.77 6.39 -18.50
C TYR A 160 0.16 5.27 -17.64
N LEU A 161 0.72 4.08 -17.79
CA LEU A 161 0.37 2.88 -17.05
C LEU A 161 1.64 2.14 -16.65
N GLY A 162 1.84 1.95 -15.35
CA GLY A 162 2.90 1.14 -14.77
C GLY A 162 2.35 -0.13 -14.11
N ILE A 163 3.12 -1.20 -14.16
CA ILE A 163 2.87 -2.43 -13.42
C ILE A 163 4.17 -2.85 -12.77
N ASP A 164 4.25 -2.76 -11.45
CA ASP A 164 5.33 -3.38 -10.70
C ASP A 164 4.92 -4.83 -10.40
N TRP A 165 5.58 -5.77 -11.06
CA TRP A 165 5.28 -7.20 -10.94
C TRP A 165 5.55 -7.71 -9.54
N PHE A 166 6.61 -7.17 -8.95
CA PHE A 166 7.02 -7.42 -7.58
C PHE A 166 7.70 -6.18 -7.02
N GLN A 167 7.38 -5.84 -5.80
CA GLN A 167 8.08 -4.86 -4.99
C GLN A 167 8.30 -5.46 -3.61
N GLY A 168 9.53 -5.45 -3.15
CA GLY A 168 9.90 -5.87 -1.80
C GLY A 168 10.78 -4.81 -1.16
N GLY A 169 11.17 -5.05 0.09
CA GLY A 169 12.00 -4.08 0.75
C GLY A 169 12.77 -4.64 1.93
N SER A 170 13.62 -3.77 2.46
CA SER A 170 14.37 -4.01 3.69
C SER A 170 13.99 -2.95 4.72
N LYS A 171 13.57 -3.39 5.88
CA LYS A 171 13.29 -2.50 7.01
C LYS A 171 14.58 -1.79 7.43
N LEU A 172 14.57 -0.47 7.40
CA LEU A 172 15.68 0.38 7.85
C LEU A 172 15.54 0.73 9.33
N SER A 173 14.32 1.07 9.75
CA SER A 173 13.99 1.38 11.13
C SER A 173 12.51 1.21 11.37
N ASP A 174 12.14 0.99 12.62
CA ASP A 174 10.77 1.06 13.08
C ASP A 174 10.68 1.68 14.47
N LYS A 175 9.49 2.17 14.77
CA LYS A 175 9.14 2.72 16.08
C LYS A 175 7.72 2.30 16.41
N VAL A 176 7.55 1.80 17.62
CA VAL A 176 6.27 1.44 18.21
C VAL A 176 5.99 2.35 19.39
N SER A 177 4.78 2.82 19.51
CA SER A 177 4.28 3.54 20.68
C SER A 177 2.93 2.95 21.06
N VAL A 178 2.80 2.51 22.28
CA VAL A 178 1.56 1.93 22.81
C VAL A 178 1.13 2.77 24.00
N LYS A 179 -0.11 3.27 23.96
CA LYS A 179 -0.67 4.10 25.02
C LYS A 179 -1.96 3.47 25.50
N GLN A 180 -2.04 3.19 26.79
CA GLN A 180 -3.27 2.70 27.40
C GLN A 180 -4.30 3.83 27.50
N THR A 181 -5.53 3.56 27.05
CA THR A 181 -6.65 4.49 27.10
C THR A 181 -7.67 4.14 28.19
N SER A 182 -7.78 2.85 28.58
CA SER A 182 -8.65 2.44 29.69
C SER A 182 -8.18 1.14 30.35
N GLY A 183 -8.66 0.88 31.58
CA GLY A 183 -8.35 -0.31 32.38
C GLY A 183 -7.22 -0.09 33.40
N SER A 184 -6.92 -1.12 34.21
CA SER A 184 -5.85 -1.08 35.21
C SER A 184 -4.54 -1.61 34.60
N VAL A 185 -3.47 -0.85 34.68
CA VAL A 185 -2.17 -1.22 34.12
C VAL A 185 -1.52 -2.37 34.90
N SER A 186 -1.15 -3.44 34.19
CA SER A 186 -0.04 -4.28 34.63
C SER A 186 1.15 -4.03 33.68
N SER A 187 2.35 -3.90 34.24
CA SER A 187 3.58 -3.73 33.45
C SER A 187 3.80 -4.88 32.43
N THR A 188 3.26 -6.04 32.72
CA THR A 188 3.28 -7.24 31.86
C THR A 188 2.42 -7.05 30.61
N SER A 189 1.26 -6.41 30.71
CA SER A 189 0.36 -6.18 29.56
C SER A 189 0.96 -5.18 28.57
N GLN A 190 1.60 -4.12 29.05
CA GLN A 190 2.29 -3.16 28.20
C GLN A 190 3.45 -3.81 27.42
N THR A 191 4.32 -4.55 28.11
CA THR A 191 5.43 -5.25 27.46
C THR A 191 4.97 -6.28 26.44
N SER A 192 3.85 -6.95 26.68
CA SER A 192 3.27 -7.91 25.74
C SER A 192 2.69 -7.21 24.49
N ALA A 193 2.00 -6.10 24.66
CA ALA A 193 1.47 -5.30 23.56
C ALA A 193 2.59 -4.71 22.68
N GLU A 194 3.64 -4.17 23.30
CA GLU A 194 4.83 -3.68 22.60
C GLU A 194 5.53 -4.79 21.82
N LYS A 195 5.67 -5.97 22.39
CA LYS A 195 6.34 -7.11 21.77
C LYS A 195 5.54 -7.66 20.59
N GLU A 196 4.23 -7.76 20.69
CA GLU A 196 3.34 -8.25 19.62
C GLU A 196 3.38 -7.32 18.40
N SER A 197 3.53 -6.00 18.63
CA SER A 197 3.58 -5.00 17.58
C SER A 197 4.96 -4.83 16.92
N THR A 198 6.05 -5.34 17.52
CA THR A 198 7.42 -5.19 16.99
C THR A 198 7.83 -6.26 15.97
N ASP A 199 7.08 -7.34 15.84
CA ASP A 199 7.40 -8.45 14.93
C ASP A 199 7.00 -8.22 13.45
N ILE A 200 6.67 -6.96 13.08
CA ILE A 200 6.33 -6.64 11.69
C ILE A 200 7.60 -6.63 10.84
N SER A 201 7.66 -7.56 9.90
CA SER A 201 8.71 -7.60 8.87
C SER A 201 8.49 -6.52 7.80
N ALA A 202 9.49 -6.33 6.93
CA ALA A 202 9.35 -5.46 5.77
C ALA A 202 8.13 -5.84 4.91
N PHE A 203 7.42 -4.84 4.39
CA PHE A 203 6.28 -5.05 3.51
C PHE A 203 6.73 -5.41 2.10
N ALA A 204 5.97 -6.28 1.46
CA ALA A 204 6.14 -6.63 0.06
C ALA A 204 4.79 -6.57 -0.66
N GLY A 205 4.83 -6.41 -1.96
CA GLY A 205 3.66 -6.39 -2.82
C GLY A 205 3.93 -6.98 -4.19
N ALA A 206 2.87 -7.27 -4.89
CA ALA A 206 2.90 -7.76 -6.26
C ALA A 206 1.75 -7.13 -7.06
N LEU A 207 1.91 -7.10 -8.39
CA LEU A 207 0.90 -6.54 -9.29
C LEU A 207 0.44 -5.14 -8.83
N ILE A 208 1.41 -4.26 -8.60
CA ILE A 208 1.14 -2.88 -8.20
C ILE A 208 0.99 -2.05 -9.47
N PHE A 209 -0.16 -1.44 -9.63
CA PHE A 209 -0.50 -0.60 -10.77
C PHE A 209 -0.27 0.87 -10.43
N THR A 210 0.33 1.59 -11.36
CA THR A 210 0.43 3.05 -11.33
C THR A 210 -0.18 3.58 -12.62
N PHE A 211 -1.06 4.56 -12.55
CA PHE A 211 -1.71 5.14 -13.73
C PHE A 211 -1.99 6.62 -13.52
N GLY A 212 -1.92 7.38 -14.60
CA GLY A 212 -2.12 8.82 -14.53
C GLY A 212 -1.86 9.54 -15.85
N PHE A 213 -1.55 10.83 -15.72
CA PHE A 213 -1.30 11.73 -16.85
C PHE A 213 -0.03 12.53 -16.66
N GLY A 214 0.69 12.75 -17.75
CA GLY A 214 1.87 13.60 -17.88
C GLY A 214 1.61 14.85 -18.71
N PHE A 215 2.28 15.92 -18.33
CA PHE A 215 2.18 17.25 -18.95
C PHE A 215 3.55 17.73 -19.40
#